data_6211674136f1c4e07e5b8b430c75fb4e
#
_entry.id   6211674136f1c4e07e5b8b430c75fb4e
#
_cell.length_a   1.000
_cell.length_b   1.000
_cell.length_c   1.000
_cell.angle_alpha   90.00
_cell.angle_beta   90.00
_cell.angle_gamma   90.00
#
_symmetry.space_group_name_H-M   'P 1'
#
loop_
_entity.id
_entity.type
_entity.pdbx_description
1 polymer ?
#
loop_
_entity_poly.entity_id
_entity_poly.type
_entity_poly.pdbx_seq_one_letter_code
_entity_poly.pdbx_strand_id
1 'polypeptide(L)'
;IPDATVKLANLRAGDLDIAERISASDAESVKNDPKLNYADVIGPGYMAMYLNINNGARADNPLGKDKRLRQAFSYAIDREAIGQIVFEGTSKAGNQAYPPTSPWFNQNLPVPPRDIDKAKQLMKEAGYETLDVELQHANNTTQTQMMQVIQSMVAEAGFNVTLKATEFATLLSEQTAGNYQLSRSDWSGRIDPDG
;
A
#
# COMPACT_ATOMS: atom_id res chain seq x y z
N ILE A 1 19.26 -11.30 -6.14
CA ILE A 1 18.73 -11.10 -7.51
C ILE A 1 17.49 -10.20 -7.37
N PRO A 2 17.54 -8.94 -7.87
CA PRO A 2 16.43 -7.99 -7.72
C PRO A 2 15.20 -8.35 -8.59
N ASP A 3 15.41 -8.90 -9.77
CA ASP A 3 14.35 -9.27 -10.69
C ASP A 3 13.68 -10.60 -10.26
N ALA A 4 12.36 -10.59 -10.07
CA ALA A 4 11.62 -11.75 -9.60
C ALA A 4 11.57 -12.89 -10.63
N THR A 5 11.50 -12.56 -11.92
CA THR A 5 11.46 -13.54 -13.02
C THR A 5 12.80 -14.27 -13.13
N VAL A 6 13.90 -13.53 -13.10
CA VAL A 6 15.26 -14.10 -13.11
C VAL A 6 15.49 -14.95 -11.88
N LYS A 7 15.02 -14.51 -10.72
CA LYS A 7 15.12 -15.26 -9.46
C LYS A 7 14.41 -16.61 -9.54
N LEU A 8 13.18 -16.64 -10.04
CA LEU A 8 12.41 -17.87 -10.22
C LEU A 8 13.03 -18.80 -11.28
N ALA A 9 13.57 -18.26 -12.35
CA ALA A 9 14.29 -19.04 -13.36
C ALA A 9 15.51 -19.76 -12.76
N ASN A 10 16.31 -19.06 -11.96
CA ASN A 10 17.48 -19.66 -11.29
C ASN A 10 17.07 -20.71 -10.23
N LEU A 11 15.97 -20.51 -9.51
CA LEU A 11 15.44 -21.54 -8.60
C LEU A 11 15.04 -22.81 -9.36
N ARG A 12 14.35 -22.68 -10.51
CA ARG A 12 13.97 -23.82 -11.36
C ARG A 12 15.16 -24.53 -12.01
N ALA A 13 16.22 -23.79 -12.29
CA ALA A 13 17.47 -24.34 -12.82
C ALA A 13 18.31 -25.08 -11.76
N GLY A 14 18.01 -24.87 -10.47
CA GLY A 14 18.79 -25.41 -9.36
C GLY A 14 20.01 -24.57 -8.98
N ASP A 15 20.09 -23.35 -9.49
CA ASP A 15 21.14 -22.38 -9.13
C ASP A 15 20.86 -21.70 -7.78
N LEU A 16 19.62 -21.84 -7.27
CA LEU A 16 19.18 -21.37 -5.97
C LEU A 16 18.41 -22.48 -5.25
N ASP A 17 18.63 -22.61 -3.95
CA ASP A 17 17.89 -23.53 -3.08
C ASP A 17 16.59 -22.90 -2.56
N ILE A 18 16.56 -21.57 -2.39
CA ILE A 18 15.44 -20.80 -1.83
C ILE A 18 15.28 -19.48 -2.60
N ALA A 19 14.03 -19.14 -2.92
CA ALA A 19 13.67 -17.83 -3.46
C ALA A 19 12.54 -17.23 -2.62
N GLU A 20 12.79 -16.10 -1.98
CA GLU A 20 11.76 -15.34 -1.27
C GLU A 20 11.16 -14.24 -2.15
N ARG A 21 9.92 -13.81 -1.84
CA ARG A 21 9.24 -12.71 -2.51
C ARG A 21 9.16 -12.92 -4.02
N ILE A 22 8.67 -14.07 -4.44
CA ILE A 22 8.30 -14.30 -5.84
C ILE A 22 7.14 -13.39 -6.25
N SER A 23 6.97 -13.16 -7.55
CA SER A 23 5.81 -12.42 -8.04
C SER A 23 4.51 -13.15 -7.68
N ALA A 24 3.45 -12.40 -7.34
CA ALA A 24 2.13 -12.97 -7.11
C ALA A 24 1.63 -13.75 -8.33
N SER A 25 1.88 -13.24 -9.55
CA SER A 25 1.56 -13.91 -10.82
C SER A 25 2.25 -15.26 -11.03
N ASP A 26 3.37 -15.50 -10.35
CA ASP A 26 4.10 -16.76 -10.45
C ASP A 26 3.67 -17.79 -9.40
N ALA A 27 2.95 -17.38 -8.36
CA ALA A 27 2.62 -18.22 -7.21
C ALA A 27 1.90 -19.51 -7.63
N GLU A 28 0.90 -19.41 -8.53
CA GLU A 28 0.15 -20.56 -9.03
C GLU A 28 1.05 -21.54 -9.80
N SER A 29 1.95 -21.04 -10.64
CA SER A 29 2.89 -21.84 -11.40
C SER A 29 3.92 -22.56 -10.51
N VAL A 30 4.29 -21.95 -9.40
CA VAL A 30 5.21 -22.55 -8.40
C VAL A 30 4.50 -23.61 -7.57
N LYS A 31 3.25 -23.38 -7.15
CA LYS A 31 2.43 -24.37 -6.44
C LYS A 31 2.23 -25.65 -7.22
N ASN A 32 2.13 -25.54 -8.54
CA ASN A 32 1.88 -26.66 -9.45
C ASN A 32 3.20 -27.30 -9.95
N ASP A 33 4.37 -26.81 -9.59
CA ASP A 33 5.66 -27.39 -9.98
C ASP A 33 6.07 -28.50 -9.01
N PRO A 34 6.14 -29.77 -9.46
CA PRO A 34 6.44 -30.91 -8.58
C PRO A 34 7.86 -30.89 -8.02
N LYS A 35 8.75 -30.04 -8.53
CA LYS A 35 10.14 -29.89 -8.06
C LYS A 35 10.30 -28.81 -7.00
N LEU A 36 9.27 -28.00 -6.77
CA LEU A 36 9.33 -26.86 -5.86
C LEU A 36 8.38 -27.04 -4.68
N ASN A 37 8.74 -26.48 -3.55
CA ASN A 37 7.84 -26.34 -2.42
C ASN A 37 7.46 -24.88 -2.28
N TYR A 38 6.15 -24.59 -2.19
CA TYR A 38 5.63 -23.26 -1.96
C TYR A 38 5.17 -23.11 -0.50
N ALA A 39 5.56 -22.03 0.13
CA ALA A 39 5.05 -21.65 1.44
C ALA A 39 4.75 -20.14 1.46
N ASP A 40 3.61 -19.78 2.03
CA ASP A 40 3.24 -18.39 2.27
C ASP A 40 2.69 -18.21 3.69
N VAL A 41 2.84 -17.02 4.22
CA VAL A 41 2.36 -16.65 5.55
C VAL A 41 2.02 -15.16 5.59
N ILE A 42 0.97 -14.81 6.33
CA ILE A 42 0.70 -13.41 6.65
C ILE A 42 1.74 -12.95 7.66
N GLY A 43 2.69 -12.15 7.18
CA GLY A 43 3.76 -11.58 7.99
C GLY A 43 3.26 -10.48 8.94
N PRO A 44 4.10 -10.04 9.90
CA PRO A 44 3.76 -8.99 10.85
C PRO A 44 3.82 -7.58 10.24
N GLY A 45 4.29 -7.45 9.00
CA GLY A 45 4.40 -6.16 8.31
C GLY A 45 3.08 -5.71 7.68
N TYR A 46 3.03 -4.44 7.33
CA TYR A 46 1.89 -3.86 6.61
C TYR A 46 2.34 -2.84 5.56
N MET A 47 1.49 -2.64 4.56
CA MET A 47 1.61 -1.58 3.58
C MET A 47 0.66 -0.44 3.95
N ALA A 48 1.17 0.78 4.01
CA ALA A 48 0.39 1.95 4.39
C ALA A 48 0.65 3.15 3.50
N MET A 49 -0.31 4.08 3.51
CA MET A 49 -0.10 5.43 3.02
C MET A 49 -0.02 6.39 4.20
N TYR A 50 1.02 7.19 4.22
CA TYR A 50 1.24 8.25 5.19
C TYR A 50 0.73 9.57 4.64
N LEU A 51 -0.15 10.21 5.41
CA LEU A 51 -0.64 11.55 5.13
C LEU A 51 0.14 12.50 6.03
N ASN A 52 0.79 13.49 5.44
CA ASN A 52 1.57 14.48 6.19
C ASN A 52 0.64 15.47 6.89
N ILE A 53 0.54 15.39 8.20
CA ILE A 53 -0.34 16.26 9.01
C ILE A 53 0.44 17.29 9.84
N ASN A 54 1.74 17.10 10.08
CA ASN A 54 2.51 18.00 10.92
C ASN A 54 4.04 17.82 10.77
N ASN A 55 4.54 17.37 9.62
CA ASN A 55 5.97 17.24 9.38
C ASN A 55 6.42 18.17 8.27
N GLY A 56 7.06 19.30 8.63
CA GLY A 56 7.59 20.27 7.68
C GLY A 56 6.53 21.06 6.90
N ALA A 57 6.98 21.86 5.95
CA ALA A 57 6.12 22.81 5.22
C ALA A 57 5.08 22.12 4.31
N ARG A 58 5.34 20.90 3.84
CA ARG A 58 4.41 20.15 2.98
C ARG A 58 3.19 19.59 3.73
N ALA A 59 3.17 19.64 5.06
CA ALA A 59 1.98 19.40 5.88
C ALA A 59 0.93 20.51 5.74
N ASP A 60 1.34 21.72 5.29
CA ASP A 60 0.44 22.82 5.01
C ASP A 60 -0.29 22.61 3.67
N ASN A 61 -1.21 21.65 3.65
CA ASN A 61 -2.04 21.27 2.53
C ASN A 61 -3.45 20.87 3.02
N PRO A 62 -4.47 20.81 2.16
CA PRO A 62 -5.83 20.47 2.58
C PRO A 62 -5.96 19.13 3.30
N LEU A 63 -5.27 18.07 2.84
CA LEU A 63 -5.29 16.75 3.50
C LEU A 63 -4.65 16.81 4.89
N GLY A 64 -3.57 17.57 5.06
CA GLY A 64 -2.93 17.77 6.36
C GLY A 64 -3.84 18.48 7.35
N LYS A 65 -4.61 19.46 6.89
CA LYS A 65 -5.45 20.33 7.73
C LYS A 65 -6.83 19.76 8.03
N ASP A 66 -7.47 19.06 7.09
CA ASP A 66 -8.86 18.64 7.23
C ASP A 66 -9.02 17.11 7.34
N LYS A 67 -9.49 16.67 8.50
CA LYS A 67 -9.77 15.25 8.79
C LYS A 67 -10.80 14.65 7.82
N ARG A 68 -11.78 15.44 7.35
CA ARG A 68 -12.84 14.97 6.43
C ARG A 68 -12.25 14.55 5.10
N LEU A 69 -11.26 15.29 4.58
CA LEU A 69 -10.56 14.96 3.34
C LEU A 69 -9.74 13.67 3.49
N ARG A 70 -9.10 13.46 4.65
CA ARG A 70 -8.39 12.19 4.94
C ARG A 70 -9.34 11.00 5.01
N GLN A 71 -10.51 11.19 5.62
CA GLN A 71 -11.55 10.17 5.66
C GLN A 71 -12.13 9.90 4.27
N ALA A 72 -12.39 10.95 3.47
CA ALA A 72 -12.86 10.81 2.09
C ALA A 72 -11.89 9.97 1.25
N PHE A 73 -10.60 10.28 1.33
CA PHE A 73 -9.55 9.52 0.64
C PHE A 73 -9.56 8.04 1.07
N SER A 74 -9.73 7.77 2.37
CA SER A 74 -9.78 6.41 2.91
C SER A 74 -11.02 5.62 2.46
N TYR A 75 -12.21 6.26 2.41
CA TYR A 75 -13.45 5.63 1.95
C TYR A 75 -13.47 5.38 0.45
N ALA A 76 -12.72 6.16 -0.34
CA ALA A 76 -12.62 5.96 -1.79
C ALA A 76 -11.83 4.71 -2.18
N ILE A 77 -11.04 4.12 -1.28
CA ILE A 77 -10.14 2.99 -1.54
C ILE A 77 -10.81 1.66 -1.23
N ASP A 78 -10.84 0.77 -2.23
CA ASP A 78 -11.20 -0.65 -2.08
C ASP A 78 -9.94 -1.48 -1.80
N ARG A 79 -9.73 -1.83 -0.55
CA ARG A 79 -8.53 -2.58 -0.11
C ARG A 79 -8.55 -4.03 -0.56
N GLU A 80 -9.74 -4.64 -0.63
CA GLU A 80 -9.89 -6.01 -1.11
C GLU A 80 -9.61 -6.08 -2.61
N ALA A 81 -10.15 -5.15 -3.40
CA ALA A 81 -9.88 -5.09 -4.83
C ALA A 81 -8.39 -4.87 -5.14
N ILE A 82 -7.68 -4.05 -4.35
CA ILE A 82 -6.22 -3.90 -4.47
C ILE A 82 -5.53 -5.25 -4.24
N GLY A 83 -5.94 -5.99 -3.20
CA GLY A 83 -5.42 -7.33 -2.91
C GLY A 83 -5.59 -8.29 -4.08
N GLN A 84 -6.72 -8.24 -4.76
CA GLN A 84 -6.99 -9.07 -5.94
C GLN A 84 -6.22 -8.62 -7.18
N ILE A 85 -6.24 -7.31 -7.49
CA ILE A 85 -5.69 -6.78 -8.75
C ILE A 85 -4.15 -6.79 -8.74
N VAL A 86 -3.54 -6.41 -7.61
CA VAL A 86 -2.08 -6.19 -7.52
C VAL A 86 -1.36 -7.41 -6.96
N PHE A 87 -2.02 -8.16 -6.06
CA PHE A 87 -1.41 -9.25 -5.31
C PHE A 87 -2.08 -10.60 -5.56
N GLU A 88 -3.00 -10.70 -6.52
CA GLU A 88 -3.69 -11.94 -6.91
C GLU A 88 -4.24 -12.72 -5.70
N GLY A 89 -4.76 -11.99 -4.69
CA GLY A 89 -5.32 -12.55 -3.47
C GLY A 89 -4.30 -13.03 -2.43
N THR A 90 -2.99 -12.85 -2.66
CA THR A 90 -1.94 -13.25 -1.70
C THR A 90 -1.76 -12.26 -0.54
N SER A 91 -2.41 -11.09 -0.59
CA SER A 91 -2.41 -10.13 0.50
C SER A 91 -3.76 -10.08 1.22
N LYS A 92 -3.77 -9.56 2.44
CA LYS A 92 -4.98 -9.31 3.23
C LYS A 92 -5.21 -7.82 3.38
N ALA A 93 -6.45 -7.38 3.15
CA ALA A 93 -6.84 -6.02 3.44
C ALA A 93 -6.73 -5.73 4.94
N GLY A 94 -6.24 -4.53 5.28
CA GLY A 94 -6.04 -4.11 6.65
C GLY A 94 -6.34 -2.62 6.84
N ASN A 95 -6.60 -2.25 8.10
CA ASN A 95 -6.81 -0.86 8.53
C ASN A 95 -6.11 -0.56 9.86
N GLN A 96 -5.26 -1.47 10.32
CA GLN A 96 -4.50 -1.35 11.56
C GLN A 96 -3.10 -1.93 11.39
N ALA A 97 -2.19 -1.57 12.29
CA ALA A 97 -0.77 -1.92 12.21
C ALA A 97 -0.49 -3.40 12.44
N TYR A 98 -1.41 -4.14 13.06
CA TYR A 98 -1.22 -5.54 13.39
C TYR A 98 -2.07 -6.43 12.47
N PRO A 99 -1.52 -7.54 11.94
CA PRO A 99 -2.28 -8.49 11.15
C PRO A 99 -3.22 -9.35 12.02
N PRO A 100 -4.23 -10.02 11.43
CA PRO A 100 -5.15 -10.87 12.18
C PRO A 100 -4.51 -12.00 12.99
N THR A 101 -3.28 -12.37 12.67
CA THR A 101 -2.47 -13.40 13.37
C THR A 101 -1.77 -12.85 14.63
N SER A 102 -1.77 -11.54 14.83
CA SER A 102 -1.14 -10.90 15.98
C SER A 102 -2.06 -10.90 17.20
N PRO A 103 -1.54 -11.12 18.43
CA PRO A 103 -2.31 -10.97 19.66
C PRO A 103 -2.76 -9.51 19.90
N TRP A 104 -2.15 -8.54 19.23
CA TRP A 104 -2.47 -7.11 19.31
C TRP A 104 -3.52 -6.67 18.29
N PHE A 105 -4.01 -7.59 17.45
CA PHE A 105 -5.07 -7.29 16.48
C PHE A 105 -6.40 -7.00 17.19
N ASN A 106 -6.99 -5.84 16.90
CA ASN A 106 -8.29 -5.48 17.42
C ASN A 106 -9.41 -5.95 16.49
N GLN A 107 -10.09 -7.02 16.86
CA GLN A 107 -11.20 -7.60 16.08
C GLN A 107 -12.44 -6.68 16.00
N ASN A 108 -12.55 -5.67 16.89
CA ASN A 108 -13.65 -4.70 16.87
C ASN A 108 -13.43 -3.55 15.88
N LEU A 109 -12.31 -3.55 15.14
CA LEU A 109 -12.02 -2.58 14.10
C LEU A 109 -12.00 -3.27 12.72
N PRO A 110 -13.17 -3.59 12.15
CA PRO A 110 -13.22 -4.22 10.83
C PRO A 110 -12.68 -3.26 9.76
N VAL A 111 -12.15 -3.84 8.69
CA VAL A 111 -11.77 -3.07 7.51
C VAL A 111 -13.02 -2.42 6.93
N PRO A 112 -13.08 -1.08 6.83
CA PRO A 112 -14.24 -0.44 6.26
C PRO A 112 -14.36 -0.78 4.76
N PRO A 113 -15.57 -1.08 4.26
CA PRO A 113 -15.78 -1.23 2.83
C PRO A 113 -15.53 0.10 2.11
N ARG A 114 -15.27 0.02 0.81
CA ARG A 114 -15.27 1.20 -0.04
C ARG A 114 -16.66 1.86 -0.01
N ASP A 115 -16.69 3.17 0.17
CA ASP A 115 -17.91 3.97 0.17
C ASP A 115 -17.67 5.28 -0.58
N ILE A 116 -17.93 5.26 -1.90
CA ILE A 116 -17.66 6.39 -2.76
C ILE A 116 -18.64 7.56 -2.53
N ASP A 117 -19.87 7.26 -2.14
CA ASP A 117 -20.88 8.30 -1.86
C ASP A 117 -20.50 9.04 -0.58
N LYS A 118 -20.06 8.31 0.44
CA LYS A 118 -19.52 8.91 1.67
C LYS A 118 -18.27 9.73 1.41
N ALA A 119 -17.37 9.25 0.55
CA ALA A 119 -16.18 9.99 0.16
C ALA A 119 -16.54 11.32 -0.51
N LYS A 120 -17.45 11.31 -1.50
CA LYS A 120 -17.95 12.53 -2.17
C LYS A 120 -18.64 13.48 -1.20
N GLN A 121 -19.46 12.95 -0.30
CA GLN A 121 -20.12 13.76 0.73
C GLN A 121 -19.10 14.52 1.59
N LEU A 122 -18.07 13.82 2.08
CA LEU A 122 -17.02 14.41 2.92
C LEU A 122 -16.18 15.44 2.17
N MET A 123 -15.88 15.22 0.88
CA MET A 123 -15.23 16.20 0.02
C MET A 123 -16.07 17.50 -0.05
N LYS A 124 -17.36 17.36 -0.33
CA LYS A 124 -18.30 18.50 -0.41
C LYS A 124 -18.44 19.23 0.93
N GLU A 125 -18.55 18.50 2.03
CA GLU A 125 -18.60 19.09 3.39
C GLU A 125 -17.32 19.85 3.75
N ALA A 126 -16.17 19.43 3.20
CA ALA A 126 -14.90 20.13 3.34
C ALA A 126 -14.74 21.32 2.37
N GLY A 127 -15.71 21.54 1.44
CA GLY A 127 -15.69 22.64 0.48
C GLY A 127 -14.97 22.33 -0.82
N TYR A 128 -14.77 21.06 -1.16
CA TYR A 128 -14.06 20.63 -2.38
C TYR A 128 -14.97 19.79 -3.28
N GLU A 129 -14.97 20.09 -4.56
CA GLU A 129 -15.46 19.19 -5.60
C GLU A 129 -14.32 18.33 -6.16
N THR A 130 -13.15 18.95 -6.31
CA THR A 130 -11.91 18.28 -6.70
C THR A 130 -10.74 18.76 -5.83
N LEU A 131 -9.72 17.91 -5.66
CA LEU A 131 -8.52 18.22 -4.89
C LEU A 131 -7.29 17.60 -5.54
N ASP A 132 -6.32 18.45 -5.89
CA ASP A 132 -5.03 18.01 -6.42
C ASP A 132 -4.12 17.55 -5.27
N VAL A 133 -3.53 16.37 -5.43
CA VAL A 133 -2.71 15.70 -4.42
C VAL A 133 -1.50 15.05 -5.06
N GLU A 134 -0.31 15.24 -4.48
CA GLU A 134 0.90 14.49 -4.83
C GLU A 134 1.06 13.26 -3.94
N LEU A 135 1.22 12.09 -4.56
CA LEU A 135 1.47 10.82 -3.88
C LEU A 135 2.82 10.26 -4.29
N GLN A 136 3.74 10.19 -3.33
CA GLN A 136 5.08 9.61 -3.54
C GLN A 136 5.09 8.10 -3.26
N HIS A 137 5.86 7.36 -4.05
CA HIS A 137 6.07 5.92 -3.85
C HIS A 137 7.46 5.49 -4.35
N ALA A 138 7.93 4.33 -3.89
CA ALA A 138 9.19 3.80 -4.40
C ALA A 138 9.07 3.36 -5.86
N ASN A 139 10.13 3.58 -6.63
CA ASN A 139 10.21 3.26 -8.05
C ASN A 139 10.42 1.76 -8.27
N ASN A 140 9.35 0.97 -8.10
CA ASN A 140 9.30 -0.44 -8.50
C ASN A 140 7.92 -0.78 -9.06
N THR A 141 7.85 -1.83 -9.86
CA THR A 141 6.67 -2.23 -10.63
C THR A 141 5.44 -2.42 -9.76
N THR A 142 5.53 -3.19 -8.68
CA THR A 142 4.40 -3.50 -7.81
C THR A 142 3.85 -2.25 -7.14
N GLN A 143 4.71 -1.36 -6.64
CA GLN A 143 4.25 -0.11 -6.03
C GLN A 143 3.64 0.82 -7.06
N THR A 144 4.22 0.94 -8.24
CA THR A 144 3.67 1.76 -9.31
C THR A 144 2.28 1.27 -9.70
N GLN A 145 2.11 -0.04 -9.92
CA GLN A 145 0.81 -0.64 -10.24
C GLN A 145 -0.22 -0.38 -9.14
N MET A 146 0.15 -0.61 -7.88
CA MET A 146 -0.75 -0.36 -6.74
C MET A 146 -1.17 1.10 -6.66
N MET A 147 -0.24 2.04 -6.84
CA MET A 147 -0.57 3.47 -6.79
C MET A 147 -1.44 3.92 -7.96
N GLN A 148 -1.29 3.33 -9.15
CA GLN A 148 -2.17 3.58 -10.30
C GLN A 148 -3.60 3.09 -10.04
N VAL A 149 -3.76 1.91 -9.40
CA VAL A 149 -5.07 1.41 -8.98
C VAL A 149 -5.72 2.36 -7.97
N ILE A 150 -4.97 2.79 -6.95
CA ILE A 150 -5.47 3.76 -5.95
C ILE A 150 -5.81 5.10 -6.61
N GLN A 151 -4.96 5.62 -7.49
CA GLN A 151 -5.20 6.85 -8.25
C GLN A 151 -6.54 6.79 -8.98
N SER A 152 -6.81 5.69 -9.67
CA SER A 152 -8.09 5.47 -10.37
C SER A 152 -9.28 5.45 -9.40
N MET A 153 -9.16 4.73 -8.27
CA MET A 153 -10.23 4.61 -7.28
C MET A 153 -10.59 5.95 -6.64
N VAL A 154 -9.60 6.74 -6.24
CA VAL A 154 -9.84 8.01 -5.54
C VAL A 154 -10.27 9.14 -6.49
N ALA A 155 -9.97 9.01 -7.78
CA ALA A 155 -10.44 9.96 -8.81
C ALA A 155 -11.98 10.02 -8.87
N GLU A 156 -12.66 8.92 -8.60
CA GLU A 156 -14.12 8.87 -8.55
C GLU A 156 -14.71 9.74 -7.42
N ALA A 157 -13.93 9.99 -6.36
CA ALA A 157 -14.31 10.89 -5.26
C ALA A 157 -13.90 12.35 -5.48
N GLY A 158 -13.18 12.66 -6.56
CA GLY A 158 -12.71 14.01 -6.88
C GLY A 158 -11.26 14.27 -6.54
N PHE A 159 -10.46 13.26 -6.18
CA PHE A 159 -9.02 13.44 -5.96
C PHE A 159 -8.24 13.32 -7.27
N ASN A 160 -7.55 14.38 -7.68
CA ASN A 160 -6.62 14.40 -8.81
C ASN A 160 -5.23 14.05 -8.29
N VAL A 161 -4.87 12.78 -8.31
CA VAL A 161 -3.59 12.32 -7.76
C VAL A 161 -2.49 12.37 -8.82
N THR A 162 -1.40 13.08 -8.54
CA THR A 162 -0.15 13.02 -9.29
C THR A 162 0.79 12.03 -8.62
N LEU A 163 1.19 10.97 -9.33
CA LEU A 163 2.15 9.98 -8.83
C LEU A 163 3.58 10.45 -9.02
N LYS A 164 4.38 10.35 -7.95
CA LYS A 164 5.82 10.67 -7.96
C LYS A 164 6.61 9.41 -7.58
N ALA A 165 7.10 8.70 -8.59
CA ALA A 165 8.00 7.58 -8.39
C ALA A 165 9.39 8.09 -7.97
N THR A 166 9.92 7.58 -6.86
CA THR A 166 11.17 8.04 -6.26
C THR A 166 12.03 6.83 -5.89
N GLU A 167 13.35 6.95 -5.99
CA GLU A 167 14.27 5.93 -5.50
C GLU A 167 14.08 5.76 -3.99
N PHE A 168 14.19 4.50 -3.49
CA PHE A 168 13.75 4.16 -2.14
C PHE A 168 14.47 4.91 -1.02
N ALA A 169 15.80 5.08 -1.10
CA ALA A 169 16.53 5.82 -0.08
C ALA A 169 16.17 7.32 -0.07
N THR A 170 15.96 7.88 -1.27
CA THR A 170 15.46 9.25 -1.43
C THR A 170 14.05 9.40 -0.87
N LEU A 171 13.15 8.43 -1.11
CA LEU A 171 11.81 8.43 -0.56
C LEU A 171 11.83 8.49 0.98
N LEU A 172 12.66 7.66 1.62
CA LEU A 172 12.81 7.66 3.08
C LEU A 172 13.36 8.99 3.61
N SER A 173 14.34 9.57 2.93
CA SER A 173 14.88 10.88 3.26
C SER A 173 13.83 11.99 3.16
N GLU A 174 13.03 11.99 2.09
CA GLU A 174 11.92 12.93 1.89
C GLU A 174 10.82 12.76 2.94
N GLN A 175 10.47 11.53 3.32
CA GLN A 175 9.52 11.25 4.40
C GLN A 175 10.02 11.80 5.74
N THR A 176 11.28 11.56 6.07
CA THR A 176 11.91 12.06 7.31
C THR A 176 11.93 13.59 7.34
N ALA A 177 12.24 14.22 6.23
CA ALA A 177 12.28 15.69 6.09
C ALA A 177 10.90 16.35 5.98
N GLY A 178 9.82 15.57 5.83
CA GLY A 178 8.47 16.09 5.64
C GLY A 178 8.20 16.65 4.24
N ASN A 179 8.99 16.27 3.24
CA ASN A 179 8.87 16.76 1.85
C ASN A 179 7.81 15.98 1.04
N TYR A 180 6.66 15.69 1.62
CA TYR A 180 5.57 14.96 0.96
C TYR A 180 4.19 15.46 1.44
N GLN A 181 3.16 15.24 0.63
CA GLN A 181 1.75 15.36 1.02
C GLN A 181 1.19 13.99 1.42
N LEU A 182 1.22 13.04 0.46
CA LEU A 182 1.03 11.61 0.71
C LEU A 182 2.28 10.86 0.31
N SER A 183 2.60 9.82 1.06
CA SER A 183 3.69 8.93 0.73
C SER A 183 3.33 7.49 1.06
N ARG A 184 3.66 6.58 0.17
CA ARG A 184 3.47 5.16 0.39
C ARG A 184 4.71 4.58 1.05
N SER A 185 4.54 3.79 2.11
CA SER A 185 5.63 3.08 2.77
C SER A 185 5.19 1.72 3.30
N ASP A 186 6.17 0.88 3.54
CA ASP A 186 6.00 -0.43 4.17
C ASP A 186 6.59 -0.40 5.58
N TRP A 187 5.95 -1.14 6.46
CA TRP A 187 6.51 -1.45 7.76
C TRP A 187 6.78 -2.94 7.86
N SER A 188 8.01 -3.30 8.21
CA SER A 188 8.42 -4.71 8.28
C SER A 188 7.86 -5.44 9.51
N GLY A 189 7.19 -4.75 10.40
CA GLY A 189 6.59 -5.32 11.61
C GLY A 189 7.58 -6.00 12.55
N ARG A 190 7.17 -6.09 13.80
CA ARG A 190 7.86 -6.84 14.84
C ARG A 190 6.83 -7.70 15.57
N ILE A 191 7.27 -8.79 16.19
CA ILE A 191 6.40 -9.60 17.07
C ILE A 191 6.11 -8.83 18.35
N ASP A 192 7.12 -8.13 18.85
CA ASP A 192 7.01 -7.25 20.00
C ASP A 192 6.51 -5.85 19.54
N PRO A 193 5.45 -5.30 20.14
CA PRO A 193 4.95 -3.97 19.79
C PRO A 193 5.94 -2.84 20.11
N ASP A 194 6.88 -3.06 21.04
CA ASP A 194 7.91 -2.10 21.43
C ASP A 194 9.20 -2.21 20.60
N GLY A 195 9.27 -3.18 19.65
CA GLY A 195 10.46 -3.52 18.87
C GLY A 195 10.68 -2.75 17.58
#